data_e9aff6476d1a30f14b4164514e6a87b5
#
_entry.id   e9aff6476d1a30f14b4164514e6a87b5
#
_cell.length_a   1.000
_cell.length_b   1.000
_cell.length_c   1.000
_cell.angle_alpha   90.00
_cell.angle_beta   90.00
_cell.angle_gamma   90.00
#
_symmetry.space_group_name_H-M   'P 1'
#
loop_
_entity.id
_entity.type
_entity.pdbx_description
1 polymer ?
#
loop_
_entity_poly.entity_id
_entity_poly.type
_entity_poly.pdbx_seq_one_letter_code
_entity_poly.pdbx_strand_id
1 'polypeptide(L)'
;ARDTRSACAAQAAIVSNFGTSSGTEFAIMLGRQYKNVSSVKVTSLELENSFYTFTALDPISGIGRDNTIFNITLWPSNDQTIGVTGVTGPSVTVTIPDGNYDLPLLTSTIISNTISTVSSAYGMTGTTGYTGNTGYFYFGINQDPRTLKLTVTSNHEFNIDFPVTTDNFTKNGLGYNLGFYNSNDNLSTYTSPYTLVADTRPDVKQDFYVYIVINDWYQVQHQYPDQTKLSAFLKVPITVPKFTVQYDNVQLDTTTKEYFFPQPTNIQKLQISIVDTYGKVLDMHGGSFSMSLAISEILQSNIYEKLLQI
;
A
#
# COMPACT_ATOMS: atom_id res chain seq x y z
N ALA A 1 -24.63 -13.12 39.62
CA ALA A 1 -24.09 -11.75 39.74
C ALA A 1 -22.60 -11.81 39.41
N ARG A 2 -22.20 -11.34 38.25
CA ARG A 2 -20.77 -11.17 37.89
C ARG A 2 -20.21 -10.07 38.79
N ASP A 3 -19.36 -10.44 39.73
CA ASP A 3 -18.57 -9.47 40.50
C ASP A 3 -17.47 -8.90 39.58
N THR A 4 -17.82 -7.82 38.88
CA THR A 4 -16.89 -7.02 38.08
C THR A 4 -16.11 -6.08 38.99
N ARG A 5 -15.40 -6.61 39.99
CA ARG A 5 -14.41 -5.80 40.69
C ARG A 5 -13.19 -5.61 39.83
N SER A 6 -13.19 -4.42 39.26
CA SER A 6 -12.11 -3.70 38.65
C SER A 6 -10.79 -4.50 38.49
N ALA A 7 -10.67 -5.17 37.36
CA ALA A 7 -9.33 -5.42 36.81
C ALA A 7 -8.60 -4.08 36.81
N CYS A 8 -7.45 -4.00 37.45
CA CYS A 8 -6.59 -2.83 37.38
C CYS A 8 -6.17 -2.68 35.91
N ALA A 9 -6.87 -1.82 35.17
CA ALA A 9 -6.53 -1.53 33.80
C ALA A 9 -5.21 -0.75 33.82
N ALA A 10 -4.12 -1.43 33.51
CA ALA A 10 -2.86 -0.75 33.26
C ALA A 10 -2.90 -0.20 31.83
N GLN A 11 -2.86 1.11 31.73
CA GLN A 11 -2.79 1.79 30.44
C GLN A 11 -1.32 1.90 30.04
N ALA A 12 -0.93 1.16 29.01
CA ALA A 12 0.37 1.35 28.36
C ALA A 12 0.18 2.27 27.16
N ALA A 13 0.72 3.47 27.22
CA ALA A 13 0.83 4.34 26.06
C ALA A 13 2.08 3.95 25.27
N ILE A 14 1.89 3.60 24.01
CA ILE A 14 2.97 3.27 23.10
C ILE A 14 3.11 4.44 22.13
N VAL A 15 4.18 5.21 22.28
CA VAL A 15 4.55 6.28 21.35
C VAL A 15 5.81 5.83 20.62
N SER A 16 5.73 5.65 19.32
CA SER A 16 6.90 5.38 18.50
C SER A 16 7.00 6.45 17.42
N ASN A 17 8.11 7.19 17.45
CA ASN A 17 8.53 8.00 16.32
C ASN A 17 9.34 7.07 15.40
N PHE A 18 8.81 6.80 14.22
CA PHE A 18 9.54 6.04 13.21
C PHE A 18 10.60 6.97 12.62
N GLY A 19 11.84 6.80 13.07
CA GLY A 19 12.98 7.46 12.44
C GLY A 19 13.09 7.01 10.97
N THR A 20 13.98 7.63 10.22
CA THR A 20 14.19 7.53 8.76
C THR A 20 14.45 6.12 8.20
N SER A 21 14.38 5.07 8.99
CA SER A 21 14.55 3.69 8.55
C SER A 21 13.26 2.90 8.72
N SER A 22 12.58 2.75 7.60
CA SER A 22 11.81 1.59 7.19
C SER A 22 10.99 0.86 8.26
N GLY A 23 9.69 0.94 8.13
CA GLY A 23 8.84 -0.15 8.55
C GLY A 23 8.19 0.05 9.89
N THR A 24 6.92 -0.03 9.85
CA THR A 24 5.99 -0.06 10.97
C THR A 24 5.94 -1.44 11.62
N GLU A 25 7.02 -2.17 11.59
CA GLU A 25 7.18 -3.42 12.32
C GLU A 25 8.18 -3.23 13.45
N PHE A 26 7.73 -3.36 14.69
CA PHE A 26 8.57 -3.14 15.86
C PHE A 26 8.12 -4.00 17.04
N ALA A 27 9.07 -4.24 17.95
CA ALA A 27 8.82 -4.96 19.19
C ALA A 27 9.01 -4.03 20.39
N ILE A 28 8.05 -4.06 21.31
CA ILE A 28 8.06 -3.28 22.52
C ILE A 28 8.15 -4.22 23.72
N MET A 29 9.11 -3.95 24.61
CA MET A 29 9.13 -4.56 25.92
C MET A 29 8.29 -3.72 26.87
N LEU A 30 7.27 -4.33 27.46
CA LEU A 30 6.43 -3.67 28.44
C LEU A 30 7.22 -3.42 29.73
N GLY A 31 6.96 -2.30 30.42
CA GLY A 31 7.69 -1.91 31.61
C GLY A 31 7.60 -2.91 32.78
N ARG A 32 6.64 -3.84 32.72
CA ARG A 32 6.51 -4.99 33.59
C ARG A 32 5.95 -6.19 32.85
N GLN A 33 6.13 -7.37 33.40
CA GLN A 33 5.39 -8.55 32.95
C GLN A 33 3.98 -8.50 33.51
N TYR A 34 2.98 -8.56 32.63
CA TYR A 34 1.57 -8.76 32.99
C TYR A 34 1.32 -10.27 33.11
N LYS A 35 0.71 -10.70 34.21
CA LYS A 35 0.47 -12.12 34.50
C LYS A 35 -1.01 -12.45 34.48
N ASN A 36 -1.35 -13.66 34.06
CA ASN A 36 -2.71 -14.14 34.01
C ASN A 36 -3.65 -13.16 33.24
N VAL A 37 -3.19 -12.66 32.12
CA VAL A 37 -3.97 -11.74 31.29
C VAL A 37 -5.12 -12.50 30.65
N SER A 38 -6.34 -11.99 30.84
CA SER A 38 -7.57 -12.55 30.27
C SER A 38 -7.99 -11.85 28.98
N SER A 39 -7.70 -10.56 28.84
CA SER A 39 -7.98 -9.82 27.62
C SER A 39 -7.06 -8.62 27.42
N VAL A 40 -6.95 -8.20 26.17
CA VAL A 40 -6.27 -6.96 25.76
C VAL A 40 -7.20 -6.19 24.84
N LYS A 41 -7.40 -4.91 25.13
CA LYS A 41 -8.27 -4.01 24.39
C LYS A 41 -7.52 -2.76 23.94
N VAL A 42 -7.70 -2.34 22.70
CA VAL A 42 -7.28 -1.01 22.22
C VAL A 42 -8.29 0.01 22.67
N THR A 43 -7.86 1.03 23.40
CA THR A 43 -8.74 2.09 23.93
C THR A 43 -8.63 3.38 23.13
N SER A 44 -7.48 3.66 22.57
CA SER A 44 -7.28 4.77 21.63
C SER A 44 -6.19 4.43 20.64
N LEU A 45 -6.30 5.03 19.48
CA LEU A 45 -5.32 4.93 18.41
C LEU A 45 -5.18 6.27 17.72
N GLU A 46 -3.95 6.67 17.51
CA GLU A 46 -3.57 7.84 16.73
C GLU A 46 -2.58 7.38 15.67
N LEU A 47 -2.92 7.64 14.41
CA LEU A 47 -2.12 7.24 13.27
C LEU A 47 -2.02 8.41 12.29
N GLU A 48 -0.83 8.87 12.00
CA GLU A 48 -0.63 9.88 10.96
C GLU A 48 -0.78 9.25 9.58
N ASN A 49 -1.63 9.84 8.72
CA ASN A 49 -1.79 9.40 7.34
C ASN A 49 -0.62 9.91 6.48
N SER A 50 0.60 9.49 6.79
CA SER A 50 1.85 9.94 6.17
C SER A 50 2.40 9.00 5.11
N PHE A 51 1.90 7.75 5.04
CA PHE A 51 2.36 6.77 4.06
C PHE A 51 2.01 7.18 2.62
N TYR A 52 2.89 6.83 1.68
CA TYR A 52 2.69 7.15 0.27
C TYR A 52 1.82 6.11 -0.43
N THR A 53 1.07 6.59 -1.43
CA THR A 53 0.24 5.73 -2.28
C THR A 53 1.08 5.06 -3.38
N PHE A 54 2.10 5.75 -3.87
CA PHE A 54 3.04 5.26 -4.88
C PHE A 54 4.41 5.13 -4.24
N THR A 55 4.94 3.91 -4.23
CA THR A 55 6.23 3.59 -3.62
C THR A 55 6.97 2.55 -4.45
N ALA A 56 8.27 2.75 -4.61
CA ALA A 56 9.16 1.73 -5.13
C ALA A 56 9.22 0.55 -4.13
N LEU A 57 9.47 -0.65 -4.64
CA LEU A 57 9.76 -1.79 -3.79
C LEU A 57 11.21 -1.73 -3.34
N ASP A 58 11.45 -1.70 -2.05
CA ASP A 58 12.80 -1.93 -1.51
C ASP A 58 13.12 -3.43 -1.59
N PRO A 59 14.12 -3.84 -2.39
CA PRO A 59 14.44 -5.24 -2.59
C PRO A 59 15.00 -5.94 -1.35
N ILE A 60 15.46 -5.17 -0.35
CA ILE A 60 16.07 -5.71 0.88
C ILE A 60 14.99 -5.96 1.94
N SER A 61 14.16 -4.95 2.19
CA SER A 61 13.10 -5.03 3.21
C SER A 61 11.79 -5.63 2.69
N GLY A 62 11.58 -5.64 1.37
CA GLY A 62 10.31 -6.01 0.76
C GLY A 62 9.18 -4.99 0.99
N ILE A 63 9.53 -3.81 1.54
CA ILE A 63 8.59 -2.73 1.79
C ILE A 63 8.36 -1.94 0.51
N GLY A 64 7.12 -1.49 0.29
CA GLY A 64 6.73 -0.75 -0.91
C GLY A 64 5.81 -1.55 -1.83
N ARG A 65 5.16 -0.84 -2.74
CA ARG A 65 4.11 -1.39 -3.60
C ARG A 65 4.56 -1.77 -4.99
N ASP A 66 5.76 -1.34 -5.38
CA ASP A 66 6.30 -1.51 -6.74
C ASP A 66 5.37 -0.92 -7.82
N ASN A 67 4.76 0.20 -7.53
CA ASN A 67 3.85 0.88 -8.44
C ASN A 67 4.41 2.21 -8.98
N THR A 68 5.73 2.32 -9.07
CA THR A 68 6.43 3.51 -9.54
C THR A 68 7.21 3.30 -10.83
N ILE A 69 7.17 2.10 -11.40
CA ILE A 69 7.95 1.77 -12.59
C ILE A 69 7.09 1.13 -13.69
N PHE A 70 7.49 1.37 -14.92
CA PHE A 70 7.06 0.61 -16.10
C PHE A 70 8.16 0.63 -17.16
N ASN A 71 8.10 -0.30 -18.08
CA ASN A 71 9.02 -0.36 -19.20
C ASN A 71 8.31 0.08 -20.47
N ILE A 72 9.02 0.83 -21.33
CA ILE A 72 8.56 1.20 -22.65
C ILE A 72 9.58 0.80 -23.69
N THR A 73 9.11 0.25 -24.79
CA THR A 73 9.91 -0.13 -25.95
C THR A 73 9.29 0.50 -27.17
N LEU A 74 10.07 1.23 -27.95
CA LEU A 74 9.61 1.74 -29.23
C LEU A 74 9.88 0.70 -30.32
N TRP A 75 8.88 0.50 -31.15
CA TRP A 75 9.03 -0.33 -32.34
C TRP A 75 9.54 0.52 -33.49
N PRO A 76 10.49 0.02 -34.30
CA PRO A 76 10.86 0.71 -35.52
C PRO A 76 9.63 0.69 -36.43
N SER A 77 8.91 1.79 -36.50
CA SER A 77 8.06 2.05 -37.66
C SER A 77 8.97 1.94 -38.92
N ASN A 78 8.41 1.69 -40.09
CA ASN A 78 9.15 1.66 -41.36
C ASN A 78 9.94 2.97 -41.66
N ASP A 79 10.11 3.80 -40.67
CA ASP A 79 10.78 5.07 -40.66
C ASP A 79 12.28 4.84 -40.36
N GLN A 80 13.09 4.96 -41.40
CA GLN A 80 14.53 4.69 -41.40
C GLN A 80 15.37 5.57 -40.46
N THR A 81 14.75 6.42 -39.63
CA THR A 81 15.45 7.40 -38.81
C THR A 81 15.91 6.86 -37.45
N ILE A 82 15.41 5.72 -36.98
CA ILE A 82 15.96 5.07 -35.79
C ILE A 82 17.15 4.15 -36.13
N GLY A 83 17.65 4.20 -37.36
CA GLY A 83 18.90 3.56 -37.76
C GLY A 83 18.94 2.03 -37.73
N VAL A 84 17.84 1.37 -37.42
CA VAL A 84 17.79 -0.09 -37.28
C VAL A 84 16.50 -0.62 -37.91
N THR A 85 16.59 -1.07 -39.13
CA THR A 85 15.50 -1.78 -39.82
C THR A 85 15.27 -3.16 -39.15
N GLY A 86 14.08 -3.36 -38.59
CA GLY A 86 13.60 -4.69 -38.19
C GLY A 86 14.01 -5.17 -36.81
N VAL A 87 14.60 -4.34 -35.93
CA VAL A 87 14.93 -4.70 -34.55
C VAL A 87 14.12 -3.84 -33.57
N THR A 88 13.45 -4.49 -32.65
CA THR A 88 12.86 -3.82 -31.45
C THR A 88 13.93 -2.98 -30.77
N GLY A 89 13.64 -1.73 -30.50
CA GLY A 89 14.53 -0.86 -29.73
C GLY A 89 14.77 -1.40 -28.31
N PRO A 90 15.73 -0.83 -27.57
CA PRO A 90 15.98 -1.22 -26.18
C PRO A 90 14.75 -0.94 -25.33
N SER A 91 14.43 -1.86 -24.41
CA SER A 91 13.44 -1.59 -23.36
C SER A 91 13.99 -0.54 -22.39
N VAL A 92 13.21 0.49 -22.13
CA VAL A 92 13.58 1.63 -21.28
C VAL A 92 12.69 1.65 -20.06
N THR A 93 13.29 1.60 -18.88
CA THR A 93 12.56 1.71 -17.62
C THR A 93 12.29 3.18 -17.30
N VAL A 94 11.02 3.49 -17.12
CA VAL A 94 10.55 4.81 -16.65
C VAL A 94 10.19 4.69 -15.18
N THR A 95 10.74 5.58 -14.35
CA THR A 95 10.51 5.62 -12.92
C THR A 95 9.75 6.89 -12.53
N ILE A 96 8.79 6.75 -11.63
CA ILE A 96 8.07 7.84 -10.99
C ILE A 96 8.60 7.98 -9.57
N PRO A 97 8.86 9.18 -9.05
CA PRO A 97 9.23 9.36 -7.65
C PRO A 97 8.16 8.83 -6.70
N ASP A 98 8.59 8.35 -5.54
CA ASP A 98 7.67 7.98 -4.47
C ASP A 98 6.84 9.17 -4.01
N GLY A 99 5.56 8.95 -3.72
CA GLY A 99 4.70 10.06 -3.29
C GLY A 99 3.21 9.78 -3.33
N ASN A 100 2.47 10.84 -3.09
CA ASN A 100 1.01 10.88 -3.20
C ASN A 100 0.63 11.72 -4.43
N TYR A 101 -0.12 11.14 -5.33
CA TYR A 101 -0.50 11.77 -6.58
C TYR A 101 -2.02 11.82 -6.70
N ASP A 102 -2.54 12.94 -7.17
CA ASP A 102 -3.81 12.97 -7.88
C ASP A 102 -3.59 12.57 -9.34
N LEU A 103 -4.66 12.32 -10.06
CA LEU A 103 -4.54 11.84 -11.43
C LEU A 103 -3.84 12.85 -12.38
N PRO A 104 -4.13 14.16 -12.33
CA PRO A 104 -3.42 15.15 -13.15
C PRO A 104 -1.92 15.20 -12.87
N LEU A 105 -1.50 15.19 -11.61
CA LEU A 105 -0.09 15.20 -11.22
C LEU A 105 0.60 13.90 -11.64
N LEU A 106 -0.05 12.76 -11.42
CA LEU A 106 0.49 11.45 -11.83
C LEU A 106 0.72 11.41 -13.34
N THR A 107 -0.28 11.77 -14.14
CA THR A 107 -0.17 11.72 -15.60
C THR A 107 0.87 12.70 -16.13
N SER A 108 0.97 13.91 -15.59
CA SER A 108 2.00 14.88 -15.98
C SER A 108 3.40 14.41 -15.62
N THR A 109 3.57 13.77 -14.46
CA THR A 109 4.86 13.21 -14.05
C THR A 109 5.26 12.04 -14.94
N ILE A 110 4.32 11.13 -15.26
CA ILE A 110 4.58 10.04 -16.20
C ILE A 110 4.98 10.58 -17.57
N ILE A 111 4.25 11.54 -18.11
CA ILE A 111 4.55 12.15 -19.42
C ILE A 111 5.96 12.73 -19.44
N SER A 112 6.29 13.57 -18.46
CA SER A 112 7.60 14.25 -18.42
C SER A 112 8.76 13.26 -18.28
N ASN A 113 8.63 12.27 -17.40
CA ASN A 113 9.67 11.27 -17.18
C ASN A 113 9.81 10.34 -18.39
N THR A 114 8.70 9.96 -19.03
CA THR A 114 8.73 9.14 -20.25
C THR A 114 9.42 9.89 -21.38
N ILE A 115 9.03 11.14 -21.64
CA ILE A 115 9.65 11.94 -22.70
C ILE A 115 11.15 12.09 -22.44
N SER A 116 11.57 12.45 -21.24
CA SER A 116 12.97 12.62 -20.88
C SER A 116 13.78 11.34 -21.04
N THR A 117 13.30 10.24 -20.46
CA THR A 117 14.03 8.97 -20.39
C THR A 117 14.13 8.32 -21.76
N VAL A 118 13.02 8.25 -22.49
CA VAL A 118 12.97 7.63 -23.84
C VAL A 118 13.74 8.46 -24.84
N SER A 119 13.57 9.79 -24.83
CA SER A 119 14.32 10.66 -25.75
C SER A 119 15.82 10.52 -25.55
N SER A 120 16.28 10.44 -24.29
CA SER A 120 17.69 10.22 -23.99
C SER A 120 18.19 8.85 -24.48
N ALA A 121 17.40 7.79 -24.24
CA ALA A 121 17.79 6.42 -24.59
C ALA A 121 17.85 6.18 -26.11
N TYR A 122 16.96 6.84 -26.86
CA TYR A 122 16.86 6.68 -28.31
C TYR A 122 17.53 7.80 -29.09
N GLY A 123 18.17 8.78 -28.42
CA GLY A 123 18.83 9.91 -29.08
C GLY A 123 17.88 10.86 -29.80
N MET A 124 16.65 10.99 -29.32
CA MET A 124 15.61 11.85 -29.89
C MET A 124 15.47 13.15 -29.10
N THR A 125 14.80 14.15 -29.72
CA THR A 125 14.39 15.36 -29.00
C THR A 125 12.99 15.17 -28.42
N GLY A 126 12.87 15.28 -27.09
CA GLY A 126 11.56 15.20 -26.41
C GLY A 126 10.69 16.42 -26.71
N THR A 127 9.38 16.21 -26.90
CA THR A 127 8.42 17.28 -27.12
C THR A 127 7.11 16.99 -26.38
N THR A 128 6.47 18.04 -25.87
CA THR A 128 5.14 17.96 -25.23
C THR A 128 3.99 18.13 -26.23
N GLY A 129 4.28 18.51 -27.47
CA GLY A 129 3.31 18.64 -28.55
C GLY A 129 3.48 17.54 -29.59
N TYR A 130 2.36 17.03 -30.11
CA TYR A 130 2.43 16.07 -31.21
C TYR A 130 3.07 16.73 -32.44
N THR A 131 4.15 16.17 -32.90
CA THR A 131 4.81 16.54 -34.15
C THR A 131 4.97 15.28 -34.99
N GLY A 132 4.58 15.33 -36.25
CA GLY A 132 4.80 14.22 -37.18
C GLY A 132 6.25 14.05 -37.63
N ASN A 133 7.21 14.66 -36.92
CA ASN A 133 8.62 14.66 -37.27
C ASN A 133 9.37 13.54 -36.55
N THR A 134 10.10 12.73 -37.26
CA THR A 134 10.72 11.48 -36.82
C THR A 134 11.89 11.64 -35.85
N GLY A 135 12.51 12.82 -35.80
CA GLY A 135 13.57 13.13 -34.83
C GLY A 135 13.06 13.52 -33.42
N TYR A 136 11.76 13.54 -33.23
CA TYR A 136 11.12 13.96 -31.97
C TYR A 136 10.31 12.81 -31.37
N PHE A 137 10.38 12.70 -30.05
CA PHE A 137 9.54 11.77 -29.29
C PHE A 137 8.44 12.53 -28.56
N TYR A 138 7.19 12.18 -28.85
CA TYR A 138 6.00 12.65 -28.17
C TYR A 138 5.34 11.50 -27.44
N PHE A 139 4.94 11.78 -26.20
CA PHE A 139 4.16 10.87 -25.37
C PHE A 139 3.09 11.68 -24.61
N GLY A 140 1.86 11.26 -24.68
CA GLY A 140 0.76 11.95 -24.04
C GLY A 140 -0.20 10.96 -23.36
N ILE A 141 -0.82 11.41 -22.29
CA ILE A 141 -1.88 10.67 -21.57
C ILE A 141 -3.07 11.61 -21.42
N ASN A 142 -4.23 11.20 -21.89
CA ASN A 142 -5.47 11.94 -21.79
C ASN A 142 -6.54 11.08 -21.16
N GLN A 143 -7.45 11.70 -20.40
CA GLN A 143 -8.61 11.02 -19.84
C GLN A 143 -9.86 11.34 -20.67
N ASP A 144 -10.56 10.30 -21.11
CA ASP A 144 -11.89 10.48 -21.75
C ASP A 144 -12.91 10.92 -20.69
N PRO A 145 -13.55 12.08 -20.84
CA PRO A 145 -14.47 12.61 -19.83
C PRO A 145 -15.74 11.77 -19.65
N ARG A 146 -16.10 10.90 -20.60
CA ARG A 146 -17.30 10.07 -20.54
C ARG A 146 -17.03 8.72 -19.89
N THR A 147 -15.94 8.07 -20.29
CA THR A 147 -15.58 6.72 -19.79
C THR A 147 -14.64 6.76 -18.63
N LEU A 148 -14.00 7.92 -18.38
CA LEU A 148 -12.94 8.15 -17.40
C LEU A 148 -11.69 7.29 -17.63
N LYS A 149 -11.61 6.58 -18.76
CA LYS A 149 -10.45 5.77 -19.12
C LYS A 149 -9.29 6.66 -19.59
N LEU A 150 -8.08 6.20 -19.34
CA LEU A 150 -6.89 6.85 -19.88
C LEU A 150 -6.63 6.38 -21.31
N THR A 151 -6.15 7.29 -22.11
CA THR A 151 -5.66 7.03 -23.47
C THR A 151 -4.22 7.51 -23.53
N VAL A 152 -3.31 6.60 -23.80
CA VAL A 152 -1.89 6.89 -24.06
C VAL A 152 -1.72 7.08 -25.56
N THR A 153 -0.99 8.12 -25.95
CA THR A 153 -0.70 8.43 -27.35
C THR A 153 0.79 8.68 -27.55
N SER A 154 1.32 8.24 -28.67
CA SER A 154 2.69 8.50 -29.07
C SER A 154 2.78 8.73 -30.58
N ASN A 155 3.80 9.45 -31.03
CA ASN A 155 4.13 9.57 -32.46
C ASN A 155 4.95 8.39 -33.00
N HIS A 156 5.31 7.44 -32.12
CA HIS A 156 5.96 6.17 -32.47
C HIS A 156 5.12 5.00 -32.05
N GLU A 157 5.24 3.89 -32.74
CA GLU A 157 4.71 2.60 -32.29
C GLU A 157 5.43 2.17 -31.01
N PHE A 158 4.70 1.72 -30.00
CA PHE A 158 5.28 1.44 -28.69
C PHE A 158 4.63 0.22 -28.03
N ASN A 159 5.39 -0.34 -27.11
CA ASN A 159 4.94 -1.36 -26.19
C ASN A 159 5.16 -0.86 -24.76
N ILE A 160 4.16 -0.98 -23.89
CA ILE A 160 4.29 -0.73 -22.46
C ILE A 160 4.19 -2.04 -21.72
N ASP A 161 5.16 -2.29 -20.84
CA ASP A 161 5.20 -3.43 -19.95
C ASP A 161 5.16 -2.92 -18.50
N PHE A 162 4.11 -3.30 -17.79
CA PHE A 162 4.00 -3.04 -16.36
C PHE A 162 4.52 -4.25 -15.61
N PRO A 163 5.64 -4.14 -14.89
CA PRO A 163 6.17 -5.26 -14.11
C PRO A 163 5.10 -5.79 -13.17
N VAL A 164 4.85 -7.09 -13.24
CA VAL A 164 3.98 -7.79 -12.28
C VAL A 164 4.88 -8.21 -11.11
N THR A 165 4.61 -7.68 -9.94
CA THR A 165 5.27 -8.18 -8.74
C THR A 165 4.90 -9.64 -8.52
N THR A 166 5.82 -10.40 -7.94
CA THR A 166 5.69 -11.85 -7.67
C THR A 166 4.52 -12.20 -6.75
N ASP A 167 3.94 -11.23 -6.10
CA ASP A 167 2.70 -11.38 -5.35
C ASP A 167 1.56 -11.38 -6.36
N ASN A 168 0.82 -12.46 -6.46
CA ASN A 168 -0.30 -12.76 -7.35
C ASN A 168 -1.42 -11.68 -7.39
N PHE A 169 -1.13 -10.46 -6.97
CA PHE A 169 -2.04 -9.34 -6.94
C PHE A 169 -1.68 -8.32 -8.01
N THR A 170 -2.27 -8.48 -9.17
CA THR A 170 -2.27 -7.50 -10.27
C THR A 170 -2.78 -6.11 -9.86
N LYS A 171 -3.32 -5.98 -8.65
CA LYS A 171 -3.92 -4.74 -8.11
C LYS A 171 -2.92 -3.76 -7.51
N ASN A 172 -1.66 -4.08 -7.40
CA ASN A 172 -0.65 -3.23 -6.75
C ASN A 172 0.23 -2.43 -7.70
N GLY A 173 0.34 -2.85 -8.95
CA GLY A 173 1.25 -2.23 -9.92
C GLY A 173 0.74 -0.93 -10.50
N LEU A 174 1.63 -0.15 -11.10
CA LEU A 174 1.31 1.10 -11.79
C LEU A 174 0.26 0.90 -12.89
N GLY A 175 0.33 -0.21 -13.62
CA GLY A 175 -0.67 -0.55 -14.64
C GLY A 175 -2.08 -0.56 -14.09
N TYR A 176 -2.29 -1.20 -12.95
CA TYR A 176 -3.59 -1.20 -12.27
C TYR A 176 -4.05 0.21 -11.89
N ASN A 177 -3.15 1.02 -11.30
CA ASN A 177 -3.46 2.39 -10.92
C ASN A 177 -3.85 3.27 -12.12
N LEU A 178 -3.31 2.98 -13.30
CA LEU A 178 -3.65 3.66 -14.55
C LEU A 178 -4.85 3.06 -15.29
N GLY A 179 -5.37 1.92 -14.82
CA GLY A 179 -6.51 1.25 -15.42
C GLY A 179 -6.17 0.28 -16.56
N PHE A 180 -4.89 -0.04 -16.75
CA PHE A 180 -4.42 -1.08 -17.66
C PHE A 180 -4.47 -2.42 -16.92
N TYR A 181 -5.65 -3.02 -16.94
CA TYR A 181 -5.95 -4.24 -16.23
C TYR A 181 -6.74 -5.18 -17.13
N ASN A 182 -6.13 -6.27 -17.50
CA ASN A 182 -6.82 -7.36 -18.17
C ASN A 182 -7.09 -8.48 -17.16
N SER A 183 -8.36 -8.65 -16.79
CA SER A 183 -8.78 -9.64 -15.79
C SER A 183 -8.59 -11.10 -16.26
N ASN A 184 -8.42 -11.33 -17.54
CA ASN A 184 -8.43 -12.68 -18.10
C ASN A 184 -7.04 -13.27 -18.33
N ASP A 185 -6.01 -12.45 -18.53
CA ASP A 185 -4.74 -12.94 -19.06
C ASP A 185 -3.50 -12.58 -18.24
N ASN A 186 -3.61 -11.83 -17.15
CA ASN A 186 -2.44 -11.30 -16.40
C ASN A 186 -1.39 -10.63 -17.32
N LEU A 187 -1.85 -10.05 -18.43
CA LEU A 187 -0.97 -9.40 -19.38
C LEU A 187 -0.40 -8.12 -18.78
N SER A 188 0.90 -8.11 -18.60
CA SER A 188 1.66 -6.94 -18.20
C SER A 188 2.08 -6.06 -19.37
N THR A 189 1.94 -6.57 -20.60
CA THR A 189 2.46 -5.96 -21.82
C THR A 189 1.34 -5.51 -22.74
N TYR A 190 1.36 -4.23 -23.11
CA TYR A 190 0.42 -3.63 -24.06
C TYR A 190 1.18 -3.12 -25.27
N THR A 191 0.72 -3.52 -26.46
CA THR A 191 1.31 -3.12 -27.75
C THR A 191 0.30 -2.33 -28.54
N SER A 192 0.68 -1.18 -29.03
CA SER A 192 -0.19 -0.34 -29.86
C SER A 192 0.63 0.45 -30.89
N PRO A 193 0.11 0.60 -32.10
CA PRO A 193 0.61 1.59 -33.03
C PRO A 193 0.03 2.95 -32.66
N TYR A 194 0.70 3.81 -31.94
CA TYR A 194 0.36 5.21 -31.65
C TYR A 194 -0.68 5.46 -30.55
N THR A 195 -1.65 4.58 -30.29
CA THR A 195 -2.71 4.85 -29.30
C THR A 195 -3.06 3.59 -28.52
N LEU A 196 -3.06 3.70 -27.20
CA LEU A 196 -3.45 2.64 -26.27
C LEU A 196 -4.50 3.16 -25.30
N VAL A 197 -5.64 2.48 -25.22
CA VAL A 197 -6.74 2.84 -24.31
C VAL A 197 -6.76 1.88 -23.13
N ALA A 198 -6.85 2.43 -21.93
CA ALA A 198 -6.94 1.63 -20.70
C ALA A 198 -8.21 0.76 -20.66
N ASP A 199 -8.13 -0.41 -20.02
CA ASP A 199 -9.26 -1.34 -19.88
C ASP A 199 -10.34 -0.79 -18.96
N THR A 200 -9.91 -0.09 -17.89
CA THR A 200 -10.78 0.46 -16.87
C THR A 200 -10.42 1.92 -16.57
N ARG A 201 -11.19 2.55 -15.71
CA ARG A 201 -10.84 3.87 -15.15
C ARG A 201 -9.61 3.74 -14.24
N PRO A 202 -8.77 4.78 -14.14
CA PRO A 202 -7.64 4.80 -13.22
C PRO A 202 -8.10 4.80 -11.76
N ASP A 203 -7.31 4.20 -10.90
CA ASP A 203 -7.48 4.24 -9.45
C ASP A 203 -6.20 4.73 -8.78
N VAL A 204 -6.17 6.00 -8.45
CA VAL A 204 -5.06 6.68 -7.77
C VAL A 204 -5.39 6.99 -6.32
N LYS A 205 -6.49 6.43 -5.81
CA LYS A 205 -6.91 6.67 -4.44
C LYS A 205 -6.01 5.97 -3.44
N GLN A 206 -5.87 6.62 -2.31
CA GLN A 206 -5.25 5.97 -1.15
C GLN A 206 -6.10 4.81 -0.64
N ASP A 207 -5.48 3.93 0.15
CA ASP A 207 -6.22 2.91 0.87
C ASP A 207 -7.25 3.53 1.82
N PHE A 208 -8.42 2.92 1.85
CA PHE A 208 -9.49 3.34 2.75
C PHE A 208 -9.29 2.86 4.19
N TYR A 209 -8.38 1.94 4.42
CA TYR A 209 -8.10 1.38 5.72
C TYR A 209 -6.71 0.73 5.76
N VAL A 210 -6.19 0.61 6.97
CA VAL A 210 -4.99 -0.16 7.28
C VAL A 210 -5.31 -1.20 8.32
N TYR A 211 -4.44 -2.20 8.48
CA TYR A 211 -4.55 -3.19 9.53
C TYR A 211 -3.42 -3.04 10.53
N ILE A 212 -3.75 -3.26 11.81
CA ILE A 212 -2.78 -3.38 12.88
C ILE A 212 -2.72 -4.83 13.31
N VAL A 213 -1.54 -5.39 13.25
CA VAL A 213 -1.24 -6.74 13.72
C VAL A 213 -0.52 -6.61 15.05
N ILE A 214 -0.98 -7.34 16.06
CA ILE A 214 -0.35 -7.38 17.39
C ILE A 214 -0.12 -8.86 17.74
N ASN A 215 1.13 -9.28 17.81
CA ASN A 215 1.49 -10.69 18.00
C ASN A 215 0.70 -11.61 17.05
N ASP A 216 0.18 -12.71 17.56
CA ASP A 216 -0.73 -13.66 16.92
C ASP A 216 -2.20 -13.50 17.35
N TRP A 217 -2.58 -12.32 17.84
CA TRP A 217 -3.92 -12.03 18.35
C TRP A 217 -4.83 -11.55 17.24
N TYR A 218 -5.54 -12.46 16.61
CA TYR A 218 -6.36 -12.17 15.44
C TYR A 218 -7.82 -12.00 15.80
N GLN A 219 -8.37 -10.84 15.46
CA GLN A 219 -9.78 -10.47 15.60
C GLN A 219 -10.46 -10.29 14.25
N VAL A 220 -9.69 -9.87 13.26
CA VAL A 220 -10.17 -9.57 11.93
C VAL A 220 -9.47 -10.49 10.95
N GLN A 221 -10.25 -11.14 10.08
CA GLN A 221 -9.74 -11.89 8.96
C GLN A 221 -10.24 -11.27 7.67
N HIS A 222 -9.32 -10.94 6.79
CA HIS A 222 -9.62 -10.51 5.43
C HIS A 222 -9.20 -11.62 4.47
N GLN A 223 -10.11 -12.04 3.61
CA GLN A 223 -9.85 -13.04 2.59
C GLN A 223 -9.80 -12.34 1.23
N TYR A 224 -8.72 -12.54 0.52
CA TYR A 224 -8.52 -12.04 -0.83
C TYR A 224 -9.14 -12.97 -1.88
N PRO A 225 -9.39 -12.48 -3.12
CA PRO A 225 -9.95 -13.31 -4.19
C PRO A 225 -9.10 -14.53 -4.55
N ASP A 226 -7.77 -14.46 -4.34
CA ASP A 226 -6.82 -15.56 -4.55
C ASP A 226 -6.80 -16.57 -3.39
N GLN A 227 -7.73 -16.44 -2.42
CA GLN A 227 -7.87 -17.22 -1.21
C GLN A 227 -6.76 -17.01 -0.16
N THR A 228 -5.81 -16.13 -0.38
CA THR A 228 -4.90 -15.72 0.69
C THR A 228 -5.67 -15.01 1.80
N LYS A 229 -5.17 -15.09 3.02
CA LYS A 229 -5.82 -14.52 4.21
C LYS A 229 -4.87 -13.59 4.93
N LEU A 230 -5.36 -12.41 5.25
CA LEU A 230 -4.72 -11.51 6.21
C LEU A 230 -5.46 -11.62 7.54
N SER A 231 -4.73 -11.92 8.59
CA SER A 231 -5.24 -11.93 9.96
C SER A 231 -4.66 -10.77 10.73
N ALA A 232 -5.51 -9.96 11.36
CA ALA A 232 -5.08 -8.76 12.07
C ALA A 232 -5.82 -8.62 13.41
N PHE A 233 -5.25 -7.82 14.31
CA PHE A 233 -5.90 -7.44 15.54
C PHE A 233 -7.00 -6.40 15.29
N LEU A 234 -6.74 -5.42 14.46
CA LEU A 234 -7.61 -4.26 14.23
C LEU A 234 -7.59 -3.83 12.77
N LYS A 235 -8.74 -3.44 12.24
CA LYS A 235 -8.91 -2.71 11.00
C LYS A 235 -9.21 -1.25 11.30
N VAL A 236 -8.40 -0.33 10.77
CA VAL A 236 -8.51 1.12 10.98
C VAL A 236 -8.92 1.81 9.69
N PRO A 237 -10.14 2.35 9.58
CA PRO A 237 -10.53 3.17 8.44
C PRO A 237 -9.71 4.46 8.40
N ILE A 238 -9.22 4.84 7.21
CA ILE A 238 -8.55 6.10 6.97
C ILE A 238 -9.56 7.07 6.37
N THR A 239 -10.00 8.02 7.17
CA THR A 239 -11.02 9.00 6.80
C THR A 239 -10.48 10.43 6.69
N VAL A 240 -9.22 10.62 7.05
CA VAL A 240 -8.55 11.92 7.07
C VAL A 240 -7.66 12.11 5.84
N PRO A 241 -7.45 13.36 5.40
CA PRO A 241 -6.50 13.68 4.33
C PRO A 241 -5.07 13.24 4.67
N LYS A 242 -4.22 13.20 3.64
CA LYS A 242 -2.78 12.96 3.82
C LYS A 242 -2.15 14.01 4.74
N PHE A 243 -1.15 13.57 5.51
CA PHE A 243 -0.41 14.37 6.49
C PHE A 243 -1.26 14.93 7.63
N THR A 244 -2.38 14.28 7.92
CA THR A 244 -3.20 14.56 9.10
C THR A 244 -3.35 13.30 9.96
N VAL A 245 -3.61 13.51 11.25
CA VAL A 245 -3.73 12.42 12.21
C VAL A 245 -5.12 11.80 12.15
N GLN A 246 -5.18 10.51 11.86
CA GLN A 246 -6.37 9.69 12.07
C GLN A 246 -6.48 9.39 13.56
N TYR A 247 -7.53 9.87 14.16
CA TYR A 247 -7.86 9.59 15.54
C TYR A 247 -9.00 8.58 15.61
N ASP A 248 -8.76 7.48 16.30
CA ASP A 248 -9.76 6.45 16.52
C ASP A 248 -9.96 6.24 18.02
N ASN A 249 -11.16 6.58 18.50
CA ASN A 249 -11.54 6.44 19.90
C ASN A 249 -12.64 5.39 20.02
N VAL A 250 -12.40 4.37 20.81
CA VAL A 250 -13.29 3.23 21.04
C VAL A 250 -14.66 3.64 21.60
N GLN A 251 -14.80 4.83 22.19
CA GLN A 251 -16.09 5.28 22.75
C GLN A 251 -17.16 5.55 21.69
N LEU A 252 -16.77 5.76 20.44
CA LEU A 252 -17.68 6.04 19.32
C LEU A 252 -17.91 4.84 18.41
N ASP A 253 -17.20 3.72 18.64
CA ASP A 253 -17.23 2.57 17.75
C ASP A 253 -17.98 1.41 18.39
N THR A 254 -18.90 0.82 17.63
CA THR A 254 -19.68 -0.36 18.01
C THR A 254 -18.89 -1.66 17.91
N THR A 255 -17.72 -1.64 17.31
CA THR A 255 -16.84 -2.81 17.14
C THR A 255 -15.93 -2.99 18.36
N THR A 256 -15.98 -4.18 18.94
CA THR A 256 -15.13 -4.54 20.09
C THR A 256 -13.69 -4.71 19.62
N LYS A 257 -12.81 -3.81 20.03
CA LYS A 257 -11.35 -3.87 19.77
C LYS A 257 -10.65 -4.62 20.92
N GLU A 258 -11.21 -5.76 21.34
CA GLU A 258 -10.76 -6.52 22.50
C GLU A 258 -10.53 -7.99 22.13
N TYR A 259 -9.33 -8.48 22.38
CA TYR A 259 -8.98 -9.89 22.22
C TYR A 259 -9.05 -10.60 23.56
N PHE A 260 -9.77 -11.70 23.60
CA PHE A 260 -9.91 -12.56 24.76
C PHE A 260 -9.00 -13.78 24.62
N PHE A 261 -8.15 -14.00 25.59
CA PHE A 261 -7.30 -15.19 25.60
C PHE A 261 -8.12 -16.42 26.01
N PRO A 262 -8.02 -17.53 25.24
CA PRO A 262 -8.68 -18.78 25.62
C PRO A 262 -8.26 -19.31 26.99
N GLN A 263 -7.00 -19.04 27.36
CA GLN A 263 -6.43 -19.30 28.68
C GLN A 263 -5.61 -18.09 29.13
N PRO A 264 -5.65 -17.75 30.44
CA PRO A 264 -4.83 -16.65 30.95
C PRO A 264 -3.36 -16.83 30.60
N THR A 265 -2.76 -15.79 30.01
CA THR A 265 -1.38 -15.81 29.53
C THR A 265 -0.54 -14.71 30.15
N ASN A 266 0.78 -14.83 30.06
CA ASN A 266 1.69 -13.81 30.53
C ASN A 266 2.20 -13.00 29.33
N ILE A 267 2.18 -11.66 29.46
CA ILE A 267 2.60 -10.75 28.41
C ILE A 267 3.71 -9.86 28.92
N GLN A 268 4.81 -9.83 28.21
CA GLN A 268 5.97 -8.95 28.49
C GLN A 268 6.42 -8.21 27.23
N LYS A 269 6.15 -8.79 26.06
CA LYS A 269 6.58 -8.25 24.76
C LYS A 269 5.38 -8.13 23.83
N LEU A 270 5.31 -7.03 23.12
CA LEU A 270 4.37 -6.81 22.02
C LEU A 270 5.14 -6.69 20.72
N GLN A 271 4.75 -7.42 19.74
CA GLN A 271 5.19 -7.29 18.36
C GLN A 271 4.06 -6.62 17.59
N ILE A 272 4.30 -5.45 17.03
CA ILE A 272 3.27 -4.64 16.36
C ILE A 272 3.72 -4.40 14.95
N SER A 273 2.84 -4.62 13.99
CA SER A 273 3.05 -4.18 12.61
C SER A 273 1.80 -3.50 12.05
N ILE A 274 2.03 -2.47 11.24
CA ILE A 274 0.99 -1.76 10.51
C ILE A 274 1.13 -2.15 9.05
N VAL A 275 0.07 -2.72 8.50
CA VAL A 275 0.08 -3.24 7.15
C VAL A 275 -1.04 -2.61 6.32
N ASP A 276 -0.80 -2.53 5.03
CA ASP A 276 -1.77 -2.02 4.07
C ASP A 276 -2.93 -3.02 3.82
N THR A 277 -3.79 -2.66 2.88
CA THR A 277 -4.93 -3.50 2.46
C THR A 277 -4.52 -4.84 1.86
N TYR A 278 -3.27 -5.02 1.51
CA TYR A 278 -2.71 -6.23 0.89
C TYR A 278 -1.80 -7.03 1.84
N GLY A 279 -1.68 -6.58 3.09
CA GLY A 279 -0.84 -7.23 4.08
C GLY A 279 0.63 -6.86 4.02
N LYS A 280 1.01 -5.86 3.22
CA LYS A 280 2.38 -5.36 3.15
C LYS A 280 2.62 -4.34 4.24
N VAL A 281 3.78 -4.41 4.88
CA VAL A 281 4.19 -3.45 5.90
C VAL A 281 4.27 -2.05 5.29
N LEU A 282 3.61 -1.09 5.94
CA LEU A 282 3.60 0.29 5.49
C LEU A 282 4.85 1.04 5.96
N ASP A 283 5.37 1.93 5.12
CA ASP A 283 6.33 2.94 5.53
C ASP A 283 5.57 4.23 5.88
N MET A 284 5.71 4.69 7.12
CA MET A 284 5.07 5.90 7.62
C MET A 284 5.87 7.18 7.29
N HIS A 285 7.01 7.06 6.64
CA HIS A 285 7.87 8.20 6.28
C HIS A 285 8.12 9.17 7.43
N GLY A 286 8.41 8.63 8.63
CA GLY A 286 8.64 9.43 9.83
C GLY A 286 7.36 9.90 10.55
N GLY A 287 6.18 9.49 10.08
CA GLY A 287 4.92 9.78 10.74
C GLY A 287 4.79 9.14 12.12
N SER A 288 3.93 9.72 12.93
CA SER A 288 3.74 9.30 14.32
C SER A 288 2.63 8.26 14.45
N PHE A 289 2.83 7.33 15.36
CA PHE A 289 1.84 6.35 15.78
C PHE A 289 1.76 6.31 17.31
N SER A 290 0.54 6.32 17.83
CA SER A 290 0.28 6.18 19.26
C SER A 290 -0.90 5.25 19.49
N MET A 291 -0.79 4.36 20.47
CA MET A 291 -1.85 3.42 20.80
C MET A 291 -1.90 3.22 22.32
N SER A 292 -3.10 3.23 22.88
CA SER A 292 -3.34 2.90 24.28
C SER A 292 -4.02 1.54 24.38
N LEU A 293 -3.47 0.70 25.26
CA LEU A 293 -4.01 -0.65 25.53
C LEU A 293 -4.52 -0.73 26.96
N ALA A 294 -5.69 -1.32 27.13
CA ALA A 294 -6.18 -1.79 28.42
C ALA A 294 -5.91 -3.30 28.52
N ILE A 295 -5.17 -3.70 29.54
CA ILE A 295 -4.83 -5.10 29.80
C ILE A 295 -5.55 -5.56 31.05
N SER A 296 -6.37 -6.61 30.93
CA SER A 296 -7.14 -7.18 32.04
C SER A 296 -6.39 -8.39 32.62
N GLU A 297 -6.00 -8.30 33.90
CA GLU A 297 -5.33 -9.38 34.63
C GLU A 297 -6.27 -10.04 35.62
N ILE A 298 -6.20 -11.37 35.76
CA ILE A 298 -6.88 -12.13 36.82
C ILE A 298 -5.95 -12.17 38.02
N LEU A 299 -6.30 -11.42 39.09
CA LEU A 299 -5.43 -11.26 40.27
C LEU A 299 -5.40 -12.45 41.20
N GLN A 300 -6.41 -13.34 41.17
CA GLN A 300 -6.54 -14.50 42.07
C GLN A 300 -7.14 -15.70 41.35
N SER A 301 -6.33 -16.40 40.55
CA SER A 301 -6.78 -17.58 39.79
C SER A 301 -7.33 -18.69 40.72
N ASN A 302 -6.74 -18.89 41.89
CA ASN A 302 -7.15 -19.93 42.82
C ASN A 302 -8.56 -19.70 43.44
N ILE A 303 -9.01 -18.46 43.53
CA ILE A 303 -10.37 -18.15 44.00
C ILE A 303 -11.35 -18.30 42.83
N TYR A 304 -10.95 -17.95 41.64
CA TYR A 304 -11.78 -18.10 40.45
C TYR A 304 -12.07 -19.57 40.13
N GLU A 305 -11.05 -20.41 40.19
CA GLU A 305 -11.21 -21.86 39.99
C GLU A 305 -12.12 -22.50 41.06
N LYS A 306 -12.04 -22.06 42.32
CA LYS A 306 -12.95 -22.52 43.39
C LYS A 306 -14.38 -22.06 43.19
N LEU A 307 -14.60 -20.87 42.59
CA LEU A 307 -15.94 -20.38 42.30
C LEU A 307 -16.62 -21.05 41.09
N LEU A 308 -15.81 -21.62 40.18
CA LEU A 308 -16.31 -22.38 39.02
C LEU A 308 -16.65 -23.83 39.38
N GLN A 309 -16.27 -24.33 40.59
CA GLN A 309 -16.56 -25.69 41.07
C GLN A 309 -17.78 -25.77 41.94
N ILE A 310 -18.47 -24.63 42.19
CA ILE A 310 -19.76 -24.55 42.86
C ILE A 310 -20.87 -24.32 41.83
#